data_7e1b49f270e3b0cc9ff1c60d8fbf5437
#
_entry.id   7e1b49f270e3b0cc9ff1c60d8fbf5437
#
_cell.length_a   1.000
_cell.length_b   1.000
_cell.length_c   1.000
_cell.angle_alpha   90.00
_cell.angle_beta   90.00
_cell.angle_gamma   90.00
#
_symmetry.space_group_name_H-M   'P 1'
#
loop_
_entity.id
_entity.type
_entity.pdbx_description
1 polymer ?
#
loop_
_entity_poly.entity_id
_entity_poly.type
_entity_poly.pdbx_seq_one_letter_code
_entity_poly.pdbx_strand_id
1 'polypeptide(L)'
;KCIDVWSKWVGIDVATLRNEVVLRVGGKVTRDGHVWFKVIFDEFVRYPERIPGGMYVAADNVNVLLDEGEKTAWDDGSTTTTKRIVVNRATQTLYAYEGDALFMETLISTGLELSPTQAGTFTIFKKTPSRYMQGPLPGFTDTYDLPGVPWNLYFTKDGAVIHGAYWHDHFGQPWSHGCVNLPDR
;
A
#
# COMPACT_ATOMS: atom_id res chain seq x y z
N LYS A 1 -3.05 17.03 2.95
CA LYS A 1 -3.87 17.58 1.85
C LYS A 1 -4.46 16.41 1.08
N CYS A 2 -5.78 16.41 0.85
CA CYS A 2 -6.39 15.44 -0.07
C CYS A 2 -6.03 15.80 -1.51
N ILE A 3 -5.83 14.80 -2.34
CA ILE A 3 -5.48 14.94 -3.76
C ILE A 3 -6.68 14.47 -4.59
N ASP A 4 -7.13 15.29 -5.53
CA ASP A 4 -8.26 14.97 -6.38
C ASP A 4 -7.81 14.12 -7.57
N VAL A 5 -8.47 12.99 -7.79
CA VAL A 5 -8.24 12.10 -8.93
C VAL A 5 -9.34 12.32 -9.96
N TRP A 6 -8.95 12.60 -11.18
CA TRP A 6 -9.84 13.02 -12.24
C TRP A 6 -10.07 11.93 -13.30
N SER A 7 -11.32 11.72 -13.73
CA SER A 7 -11.61 10.87 -14.87
C SER A 7 -11.50 11.65 -16.18
N LYS A 8 -10.66 11.16 -17.12
CA LYS A 8 -10.47 11.75 -18.44
C LYS A 8 -11.78 11.87 -19.26
N TRP A 9 -12.71 10.95 -19.06
CA TRP A 9 -13.91 10.83 -19.92
C TRP A 9 -15.07 11.73 -19.52
N VAL A 10 -15.16 12.12 -18.27
CA VAL A 10 -16.35 12.78 -17.73
C VAL A 10 -16.06 14.16 -17.13
N GLY A 11 -14.80 14.48 -16.86
CA GLY A 11 -14.44 15.75 -16.20
C GLY A 11 -14.97 15.87 -14.77
N ILE A 12 -15.18 14.72 -14.11
CA ILE A 12 -15.72 14.63 -12.77
C ILE A 12 -14.64 14.08 -11.85
N ASP A 13 -14.55 14.61 -10.64
CA ASP A 13 -13.72 14.07 -9.58
C ASP A 13 -14.24 12.67 -9.21
N VAL A 14 -13.39 11.66 -9.37
CA VAL A 14 -13.78 10.25 -9.15
C VAL A 14 -13.40 9.75 -7.78
N ALA A 15 -12.41 10.35 -7.14
CA ALA A 15 -12.01 10.02 -5.79
C ALA A 15 -11.19 11.17 -5.18
N THR A 16 -11.27 11.31 -3.87
CA THR A 16 -10.38 12.16 -3.09
C THR A 16 -9.31 11.30 -2.45
N LEU A 17 -8.05 11.54 -2.78
CA LEU A 17 -6.92 10.83 -2.20
C LEU A 17 -6.45 11.51 -0.92
N ARG A 18 -6.07 10.71 0.05
CA ARG A 18 -5.42 11.18 1.27
C ARG A 18 -3.93 11.44 1.03
N ASN A 19 -3.29 12.12 1.97
CA ASN A 19 -1.83 12.22 1.97
C ASN A 19 -1.21 10.82 2.07
N GLU A 20 0.07 10.71 1.72
CA GLU A 20 0.89 9.50 1.81
C GLU A 20 0.46 8.36 0.87
N VAL A 21 -0.52 8.60 0.00
CA VAL A 21 -0.88 7.66 -1.07
C VAL A 21 0.26 7.58 -2.08
N VAL A 22 0.72 6.38 -2.38
CA VAL A 22 1.71 6.13 -3.44
C VAL A 22 0.98 5.67 -4.69
N LEU A 23 1.07 6.43 -5.77
CA LEU A 23 0.45 6.12 -7.05
C LEU A 23 1.51 5.81 -8.10
N ARG A 24 1.33 4.72 -8.84
CA ARG A 24 2.11 4.49 -10.05
C ARG A 24 1.53 5.31 -11.19
N VAL A 25 2.39 6.02 -11.90
CA VAL A 25 2.00 6.83 -13.05
C VAL A 25 2.69 6.35 -14.33
N GLY A 26 1.94 6.25 -15.44
CA GLY A 26 2.44 5.69 -16.68
C GLY A 26 2.43 6.65 -17.86
N GLY A 27 2.16 7.92 -17.62
CA GLY A 27 2.15 8.93 -18.67
C GLY A 27 1.61 10.25 -18.17
N LYS A 28 1.77 11.31 -18.97
CA LYS A 28 1.24 12.62 -18.68
C LYS A 28 0.39 13.15 -19.83
N VAL A 29 -0.59 13.96 -19.50
CA VAL A 29 -1.38 14.74 -20.45
C VAL A 29 -1.43 16.19 -19.99
N THR A 30 -1.55 17.12 -20.94
CA THR A 30 -1.80 18.53 -20.64
C THR A 30 -3.24 18.86 -21.03
N ARG A 31 -3.99 19.48 -20.12
CA ARG A 31 -5.34 19.94 -20.36
C ARG A 31 -5.56 21.28 -19.66
N ASP A 32 -6.10 22.23 -20.39
CA ASP A 32 -6.39 23.59 -19.89
C ASP A 32 -5.18 24.27 -19.22
N GLY A 33 -3.97 24.01 -19.76
CA GLY A 33 -2.72 24.55 -19.23
C GLY A 33 -2.14 23.78 -18.02
N HIS A 34 -2.85 22.78 -17.49
CA HIS A 34 -2.40 21.96 -16.36
C HIS A 34 -1.88 20.59 -16.82
N VAL A 35 -0.86 20.10 -16.12
CA VAL A 35 -0.29 18.77 -16.34
C VAL A 35 -0.96 17.77 -15.42
N TRP A 36 -1.33 16.63 -15.98
CA TRP A 36 -1.95 15.52 -15.28
C TRP A 36 -1.17 14.24 -15.52
N PHE A 37 -0.98 13.44 -14.48
CA PHE A 37 -0.39 12.11 -14.60
C PHE A 37 -1.47 11.05 -14.67
N LYS A 38 -1.34 10.13 -15.63
CA LYS A 38 -2.21 8.95 -15.72
C LYS A 38 -1.83 7.97 -14.63
N VAL A 39 -2.80 7.63 -13.78
CA VAL A 39 -2.63 6.60 -12.76
C VAL A 39 -2.70 5.22 -13.40
N ILE A 40 -1.74 4.36 -13.06
CA ILE A 40 -1.72 2.96 -13.41
C ILE A 40 -2.00 2.16 -12.15
N PHE A 41 -2.96 1.25 -12.22
CA PHE A 41 -3.20 0.31 -11.15
C PHE A 41 -2.34 -0.92 -11.36
N ASP A 42 -1.52 -1.26 -10.36
CA ASP A 42 -0.68 -2.44 -10.42
C ASP A 42 -1.53 -3.71 -10.40
N GLU A 43 -1.19 -4.58 -11.28
CA GLU A 43 -1.35 -6.02 -11.39
C GLU A 43 -2.69 -6.66 -11.01
N PHE A 44 -3.29 -6.37 -9.88
CA PHE A 44 -4.52 -7.01 -9.46
C PHE A 44 -5.49 -6.02 -8.84
N VAL A 45 -6.53 -5.72 -9.58
CA VAL A 45 -7.70 -4.99 -9.11
C VAL A 45 -8.82 -6.01 -8.95
N ARG A 46 -9.34 -6.16 -7.75
CA ARG A 46 -10.37 -7.18 -7.44
C ARG A 46 -11.70 -6.89 -8.13
N TYR A 47 -12.08 -5.63 -8.19
CA TYR A 47 -13.34 -5.14 -8.76
C TYR A 47 -13.04 -4.05 -9.80
N PRO A 48 -12.56 -4.43 -10.99
CA PRO A 48 -12.18 -3.47 -12.03
C PRO A 48 -13.35 -2.61 -12.50
N GLU A 49 -14.59 -3.12 -12.40
CA GLU A 49 -15.82 -2.41 -12.72
C GLU A 49 -16.10 -1.20 -11.82
N ARG A 50 -15.47 -1.14 -10.64
CA ARG A 50 -15.57 0.01 -9.73
C ARG A 50 -14.61 1.13 -10.10
N ILE A 51 -13.67 0.89 -11.01
CA ILE A 51 -12.74 1.91 -11.46
C ILE A 51 -13.30 2.57 -12.71
N PRO A 52 -13.82 3.81 -12.62
CA PRO A 52 -14.40 4.50 -13.77
C PRO A 52 -13.30 4.96 -14.73
N GLY A 53 -13.02 4.20 -15.77
CA GLY A 53 -12.13 4.62 -16.86
C GLY A 53 -10.69 4.94 -16.44
N GLY A 54 -10.03 5.81 -17.20
CA GLY A 54 -8.67 6.26 -16.86
C GLY A 54 -8.68 7.33 -15.77
N MET A 55 -7.97 7.10 -14.68
CA MET A 55 -7.77 8.06 -13.60
C MET A 55 -6.52 8.91 -13.85
N TYR A 56 -6.60 10.19 -13.46
CA TYR A 56 -5.51 11.15 -13.58
C TYR A 56 -5.39 11.96 -12.29
N VAL A 57 -4.19 12.27 -11.89
CA VAL A 57 -3.87 13.13 -10.75
C VAL A 57 -3.15 14.39 -11.23
N ALA A 58 -3.50 15.54 -10.67
CA ALA A 58 -2.84 16.78 -11.02
C ALA A 58 -1.36 16.75 -10.59
N ALA A 59 -0.46 17.12 -11.50
CA ALA A 59 0.98 17.10 -11.24
C ALA A 59 1.37 18.04 -10.10
N ASP A 60 0.66 19.14 -9.92
CA ASP A 60 0.93 20.13 -8.87
C ASP A 60 0.63 19.61 -7.45
N ASN A 61 -0.10 18.51 -7.34
CA ASN A 61 -0.52 17.92 -6.07
C ASN A 61 0.30 16.70 -5.66
N VAL A 62 1.30 16.29 -6.45
CA VAL A 62 2.08 15.09 -6.20
C VAL A 62 3.58 15.37 -6.27
N ASN A 63 4.33 14.64 -5.45
CA ASN A 63 5.77 14.56 -5.58
C ASN A 63 6.12 13.33 -6.43
N VAL A 64 6.85 13.54 -7.52
CA VAL A 64 7.31 12.43 -8.35
C VAL A 64 8.54 11.81 -7.70
N LEU A 65 8.42 10.54 -7.31
CA LEU A 65 9.57 9.75 -6.89
C LEU A 65 10.19 9.19 -8.18
N LEU A 66 11.39 9.66 -8.52
CA LEU A 66 12.08 9.30 -9.77
C LEU A 66 12.67 7.89 -9.74
N ASP A 67 12.72 7.28 -8.58
CA ASP A 67 13.32 5.99 -8.39
C ASP A 67 12.27 4.96 -7.92
N GLU A 68 11.74 4.19 -8.86
CA GLU A 68 10.99 2.96 -8.54
C GLU A 68 11.95 1.80 -8.17
N GLY A 69 13.14 2.14 -7.68
CA GLY A 69 14.12 1.13 -7.34
C GLY A 69 14.84 0.64 -8.58
N GLU A 70 15.71 1.44 -9.17
CA GLU A 70 16.99 0.85 -9.48
C GLU A 70 17.33 -0.03 -8.29
N LYS A 71 17.63 -1.29 -8.55
CA LYS A 71 18.11 -2.22 -7.53
C LYS A 71 19.14 -1.46 -6.71
N THR A 72 18.70 -0.89 -5.62
CA THR A 72 19.64 -0.29 -4.68
C THR A 72 20.60 -1.41 -4.30
N ALA A 73 21.76 -1.10 -3.84
CA ALA A 73 22.71 -2.09 -3.32
C ALA A 73 22.09 -3.07 -2.31
N TRP A 74 20.89 -2.81 -1.87
CA TRP A 74 20.00 -3.64 -1.05
C TRP A 74 19.35 -4.82 -1.80
N ASP A 75 19.23 -4.77 -3.12
CA ASP A 75 18.60 -5.81 -3.96
C ASP A 75 19.62 -6.62 -4.79
N ASP A 76 20.91 -6.28 -4.74
CA ASP A 76 21.95 -6.96 -5.53
C ASP A 76 22.37 -8.33 -4.97
N GLY A 77 21.74 -8.75 -3.86
CA GLY A 77 22.11 -9.99 -3.17
C GLY A 77 23.44 -9.89 -2.41
N SER A 78 24.07 -8.72 -2.39
CA SER A 78 25.35 -8.50 -1.73
C SER A 78 25.24 -8.29 -0.23
N THR A 79 24.03 -8.12 0.32
CA THR A 79 23.86 -8.02 1.76
C THR A 79 24.11 -9.38 2.40
N THR A 80 25.21 -9.52 3.07
CA THR A 80 25.60 -10.72 3.84
C THR A 80 24.77 -10.89 5.11
N THR A 81 23.88 -9.94 5.43
CA THR A 81 23.04 -9.92 6.63
C THR A 81 21.64 -10.40 6.35
N THR A 82 21.15 -11.31 7.19
CA THR A 82 19.78 -11.80 7.12
C THR A 82 18.80 -10.73 7.58
N LYS A 83 17.85 -10.36 6.73
CA LYS A 83 16.75 -9.44 7.09
C LYS A 83 15.58 -10.23 7.66
N ARG A 84 15.06 -9.79 8.80
CA ARG A 84 13.97 -10.45 9.52
C ARG A 84 12.96 -9.44 10.03
N ILE A 85 11.69 -9.75 9.86
CA ILE A 85 10.58 -9.00 10.47
C ILE A 85 9.89 -9.92 11.47
N VAL A 86 9.68 -9.43 12.68
CA VAL A 86 8.92 -10.11 13.74
C VAL A 86 7.66 -9.32 14.03
N VAL A 87 6.51 -9.94 13.88
CA VAL A 87 5.19 -9.37 14.20
C VAL A 87 4.68 -10.01 15.48
N ASN A 88 4.61 -9.22 16.55
CA ASN A 88 3.99 -9.62 17.78
C ASN A 88 2.52 -9.21 17.79
N ARG A 89 1.61 -10.18 17.55
CA ARG A 89 0.16 -9.91 17.50
C ARG A 89 -0.44 -9.60 18.88
N ALA A 90 0.20 -10.05 19.96
CA ALA A 90 -0.31 -9.77 21.32
C ALA A 90 -0.05 -8.32 21.75
N THR A 91 1.14 -7.79 21.42
CA THR A 91 1.53 -6.41 21.73
C THR A 91 1.26 -5.45 20.58
N GLN A 92 0.81 -5.96 19.42
CA GLN A 92 0.61 -5.16 18.20
C GLN A 92 1.85 -4.35 17.83
N THR A 93 3.00 -5.00 17.84
CA THR A 93 4.30 -4.38 17.56
C THR A 93 5.04 -5.15 16.49
N LEU A 94 5.67 -4.43 15.58
CA LEU A 94 6.56 -4.97 14.56
C LEU A 94 8.00 -4.58 14.88
N TYR A 95 8.90 -5.54 14.75
CA TYR A 95 10.34 -5.37 14.87
C TYR A 95 10.99 -5.79 13.55
N ALA A 96 11.79 -4.92 12.96
CA ALA A 96 12.62 -5.24 11.79
C ALA A 96 14.10 -5.30 12.19
N TYR A 97 14.77 -6.34 11.74
CA TYR A 97 16.18 -6.61 12.05
C TYR A 97 17.02 -6.73 10.77
N GLU A 98 18.26 -6.31 10.89
CA GLU A 98 19.32 -6.60 9.94
C GLU A 98 20.43 -7.34 10.66
N GLY A 99 20.58 -8.64 10.40
CA GLY A 99 21.32 -9.54 11.30
C GLY A 99 20.70 -9.52 12.70
N ASP A 100 21.51 -9.22 13.72
CA ASP A 100 21.07 -9.09 15.11
C ASP A 100 20.71 -7.65 15.51
N ALA A 101 20.98 -6.67 14.65
CA ALA A 101 20.68 -5.28 14.91
C ALA A 101 19.18 -4.97 14.70
N LEU A 102 18.55 -4.35 15.69
CA LEU A 102 17.20 -3.81 15.56
C LEU A 102 17.26 -2.56 14.67
N PHE A 103 16.64 -2.64 13.51
CA PHE A 103 16.54 -1.53 12.55
C PHE A 103 15.33 -0.64 12.82
N MET A 104 14.18 -1.24 13.17
CA MET A 104 12.92 -0.53 13.39
C MET A 104 12.04 -1.26 14.40
N GLU A 105 11.40 -0.50 15.27
CA GLU A 105 10.30 -0.93 16.12
C GLU A 105 9.13 0.04 15.92
N THR A 106 7.93 -0.50 15.70
CA THR A 106 6.74 0.35 15.53
C THR A 106 5.47 -0.38 15.96
N LEU A 107 4.49 0.39 16.43
CA LEU A 107 3.14 -0.12 16.62
C LEU A 107 2.49 -0.39 15.27
N ILE A 108 1.70 -1.46 15.22
CA ILE A 108 1.01 -1.93 14.02
C ILE A 108 -0.46 -2.22 14.33
N SER A 109 -1.22 -2.54 13.29
CA SER A 109 -2.54 -3.15 13.44
C SER A 109 -2.58 -4.45 12.65
N THR A 110 -2.86 -5.56 13.34
CA THR A 110 -3.07 -6.87 12.71
C THR A 110 -4.56 -7.14 12.48
N GLY A 111 -4.89 -8.31 11.95
CA GLY A 111 -6.25 -8.72 11.64
C GLY A 111 -7.16 -8.82 12.87
N LEU A 112 -8.43 -8.44 12.66
CA LEU A 112 -9.52 -8.62 13.62
C LEU A 112 -9.78 -10.11 13.87
N GLU A 113 -10.55 -10.43 14.94
CA GLU A 113 -10.84 -11.80 15.36
C GLU A 113 -11.45 -12.67 14.25
N LEU A 114 -12.35 -12.10 13.43
CA LEU A 114 -12.99 -12.82 12.31
C LEU A 114 -12.06 -13.01 11.10
N SER A 115 -10.97 -12.28 11.03
CA SER A 115 -9.98 -12.38 9.95
C SER A 115 -8.57 -12.13 10.50
N PRO A 116 -8.06 -13.03 11.36
CA PRO A 116 -6.79 -12.80 12.03
C PRO A 116 -5.62 -12.88 11.06
N THR A 117 -4.61 -12.07 11.30
CA THR A 117 -3.32 -12.24 10.61
C THR A 117 -2.77 -13.63 10.92
N GLN A 118 -2.39 -14.37 9.88
CA GLN A 118 -1.89 -15.73 10.02
C GLN A 118 -0.61 -15.77 10.88
N ALA A 119 -0.55 -16.77 11.78
CA ALA A 119 0.63 -17.03 12.57
C ALA A 119 1.55 -18.02 11.84
N GLY A 120 2.85 -17.86 11.98
CA GLY A 120 3.84 -18.75 11.37
C GLY A 120 5.08 -18.00 10.91
N THR A 121 5.95 -18.71 10.21
CA THR A 121 7.12 -18.14 9.55
C THR A 121 6.86 -18.11 8.05
N PHE A 122 7.06 -16.95 7.46
CA PHE A 122 6.78 -16.67 6.06
C PHE A 122 8.00 -16.05 5.39
N THR A 123 8.10 -16.22 4.08
CA THR A 123 9.05 -15.48 3.26
C THR A 123 8.31 -14.41 2.48
N ILE A 124 8.82 -13.17 2.50
CA ILE A 124 8.34 -12.10 1.62
C ILE A 124 8.78 -12.45 0.21
N PHE A 125 7.83 -12.78 -0.65
CA PHE A 125 8.10 -13.24 -2.01
C PHE A 125 7.84 -12.19 -3.07
N LYS A 126 7.18 -11.08 -2.72
CA LYS A 126 6.86 -9.99 -3.64
C LYS A 126 6.80 -8.67 -2.88
N LYS A 127 7.28 -7.61 -3.51
CA LYS A 127 7.19 -6.23 -3.03
C LYS A 127 6.59 -5.36 -4.13
N THR A 128 5.67 -4.48 -3.77
CA THR A 128 5.16 -3.45 -4.69
C THR A 128 5.12 -2.09 -4.00
N PRO A 129 5.46 -1.01 -4.70
CA PRO A 129 5.42 0.32 -4.12
C PRO A 129 3.99 0.76 -3.81
N SER A 130 3.02 0.25 -4.55
CA SER A 130 1.63 0.63 -4.47
C SER A 130 0.69 -0.54 -4.73
N ARG A 131 -0.50 -0.50 -4.16
CA ARG A 131 -1.59 -1.45 -4.45
C ARG A 131 -2.94 -0.75 -4.37
N TYR A 132 -3.88 -1.13 -5.25
CA TYR A 132 -5.29 -0.81 -5.09
C TYR A 132 -5.98 -1.91 -4.28
N MET A 133 -6.41 -1.62 -3.05
CA MET A 133 -7.10 -2.59 -2.20
C MET A 133 -8.60 -2.35 -2.24
N GLN A 134 -9.35 -3.43 -2.48
CA GLN A 134 -10.81 -3.39 -2.59
C GLN A 134 -11.47 -4.50 -1.78
N GLY A 135 -12.59 -4.17 -1.13
CA GLY A 135 -13.51 -5.09 -0.46
C GLY A 135 -14.91 -5.10 -1.10
N PRO A 136 -15.81 -5.96 -0.65
CA PRO A 136 -15.68 -6.82 0.51
C PRO A 136 -14.74 -8.01 0.29
N LEU A 137 -14.18 -8.50 1.40
CA LEU A 137 -13.56 -9.82 1.44
C LEU A 137 -14.64 -10.90 1.66
N PRO A 138 -14.41 -12.17 1.31
CA PRO A 138 -15.34 -13.25 1.60
C PRO A 138 -15.73 -13.27 3.09
N GLY A 139 -17.03 -13.27 3.36
CA GLY A 139 -17.58 -13.24 4.72
C GLY A 139 -17.76 -11.85 5.36
N PHE A 140 -17.37 -10.78 4.65
CA PHE A 140 -17.55 -9.39 5.08
C PHE A 140 -18.52 -8.67 4.14
N THR A 141 -19.28 -7.73 4.69
CA THR A 141 -20.23 -6.89 3.94
C THR A 141 -19.67 -5.49 3.66
N ASP A 142 -18.64 -5.09 4.38
CA ASP A 142 -18.07 -3.74 4.29
C ASP A 142 -17.38 -3.52 2.93
N THR A 143 -17.86 -2.52 2.21
CA THR A 143 -17.27 -2.11 0.94
C THR A 143 -16.19 -1.07 1.20
N TYR A 144 -15.01 -1.31 0.67
CA TYR A 144 -13.92 -0.33 0.68
C TYR A 144 -13.17 -0.33 -0.64
N ASP A 145 -12.68 0.84 -1.00
CA ASP A 145 -11.81 1.09 -2.13
C ASP A 145 -10.65 1.99 -1.66
N LEU A 146 -9.44 1.42 -1.62
CA LEU A 146 -8.24 2.07 -1.10
C LEU A 146 -7.18 2.15 -2.20
N PRO A 147 -7.20 3.20 -3.03
CA PRO A 147 -6.18 3.40 -4.06
C PRO A 147 -4.84 3.77 -3.43
N GLY A 148 -3.76 3.28 -4.03
CA GLY A 148 -2.42 3.70 -3.67
C GLY A 148 -1.94 3.29 -2.28
N VAL A 149 -2.36 2.12 -1.80
CA VAL A 149 -1.84 1.56 -0.54
C VAL A 149 -0.33 1.35 -0.65
N PRO A 150 0.50 2.02 0.17
CA PRO A 150 1.93 2.09 -0.05
C PRO A 150 2.69 0.87 0.50
N TRP A 151 3.83 0.57 -0.12
CA TRP A 151 4.91 -0.30 0.37
C TRP A 151 4.47 -1.71 0.76
N ASN A 152 3.85 -2.43 -0.18
CA ASN A 152 3.31 -3.75 0.07
C ASN A 152 4.38 -4.84 0.04
N LEU A 153 4.50 -5.60 1.15
CA LEU A 153 5.36 -6.76 1.30
C LEU A 153 4.47 -8.01 1.43
N TYR A 154 4.36 -8.80 0.36
CA TYR A 154 3.50 -9.98 0.31
C TYR A 154 4.16 -11.15 1.02
N PHE A 155 3.47 -11.70 2.03
CA PHE A 155 3.94 -12.87 2.77
C PHE A 155 3.01 -14.09 2.66
N THR A 156 1.76 -13.92 2.17
CA THR A 156 0.85 -15.03 1.88
C THR A 156 0.33 -14.96 0.45
N LYS A 157 0.04 -16.11 -0.16
CA LYS A 157 -0.45 -16.20 -1.54
C LYS A 157 -1.91 -15.75 -1.70
N ASP A 158 -2.69 -15.77 -0.63
CA ASP A 158 -4.06 -15.28 -0.55
C ASP A 158 -4.16 -13.76 -0.41
N GLY A 159 -3.01 -13.07 -0.34
CA GLY A 159 -2.93 -11.63 -0.46
C GLY A 159 -2.77 -10.86 0.83
N ALA A 160 -2.43 -11.52 1.94
CA ALA A 160 -2.02 -10.81 3.14
C ALA A 160 -0.64 -10.17 2.94
N VAL A 161 -0.52 -8.91 3.33
CA VAL A 161 0.67 -8.08 3.14
C VAL A 161 0.96 -7.26 4.38
N ILE A 162 2.23 -6.89 4.54
CA ILE A 162 2.65 -5.79 5.41
C ILE A 162 2.64 -4.54 4.55
N HIS A 163 2.00 -3.45 4.98
CA HIS A 163 1.87 -2.23 4.18
C HIS A 163 1.60 -1.00 5.04
N GLY A 164 1.82 0.19 4.51
CA GLY A 164 1.39 1.45 5.12
C GLY A 164 -0.14 1.61 5.07
N ALA A 165 -0.71 2.26 6.08
CA ALA A 165 -2.15 2.47 6.19
C ALA A 165 -2.46 3.94 6.46
N TYR A 166 -2.76 4.69 5.39
CA TYR A 166 -3.09 6.12 5.43
C TYR A 166 -4.52 6.42 5.87
N TRP A 167 -5.38 5.41 6.03
CA TRP A 167 -6.82 5.60 6.30
C TRP A 167 -7.21 5.49 7.76
N HIS A 168 -6.31 5.08 8.64
CA HIS A 168 -6.54 5.00 10.08
C HIS A 168 -5.26 5.23 10.88
N ASP A 169 -5.42 5.52 12.17
CA ASP A 169 -4.36 5.71 13.15
C ASP A 169 -4.48 4.77 14.37
N HIS A 170 -5.26 3.69 14.24
CA HIS A 170 -5.53 2.72 15.30
C HIS A 170 -4.39 1.71 15.53
N PHE A 171 -3.15 2.18 15.51
CA PHE A 171 -1.99 1.32 15.76
C PHE A 171 -1.87 0.96 17.23
N GLY A 172 -1.42 -0.27 17.51
CA GLY A 172 -1.39 -0.85 18.85
C GLY A 172 -2.59 -1.75 19.16
N GLN A 173 -3.54 -1.89 18.23
CA GLN A 173 -4.70 -2.78 18.35
C GLN A 173 -5.07 -3.42 17.02
N PRO A 174 -5.76 -4.59 17.00
CA PRO A 174 -6.23 -5.20 15.77
C PRO A 174 -7.23 -4.29 15.02
N TRP A 175 -7.03 -4.10 13.70
CA TRP A 175 -7.89 -3.23 12.88
C TRP A 175 -8.01 -3.70 11.43
N SER A 176 -7.22 -4.66 10.98
CA SER A 176 -7.19 -5.11 9.59
C SER A 176 -8.05 -6.36 9.33
N HIS A 177 -8.13 -6.74 8.07
CA HIS A 177 -8.75 -8.00 7.62
C HIS A 177 -7.68 -9.07 7.28
N GLY A 178 -6.62 -9.15 8.10
CA GLY A 178 -5.56 -10.14 7.96
C GLY A 178 -4.19 -9.59 7.55
N CYS A 179 -4.14 -8.38 7.03
CA CYS A 179 -2.89 -7.67 6.76
C CYS A 179 -2.20 -7.19 8.04
N VAL A 180 -0.97 -6.72 7.90
CA VAL A 180 -0.24 -6.00 8.94
C VAL A 180 -0.11 -4.55 8.50
N ASN A 181 -0.84 -3.67 9.16
CA ASN A 181 -0.88 -2.24 8.85
C ASN A 181 0.19 -1.50 9.64
N LEU A 182 0.98 -0.67 8.96
CA LEU A 182 1.99 0.21 9.53
C LEU A 182 1.59 1.68 9.39
N PRO A 183 2.07 2.54 10.30
CA PRO A 183 2.02 3.99 10.08
C PRO A 183 2.79 4.37 8.80
N ASP A 184 2.32 5.42 8.13
CA ASP A 184 2.88 5.91 6.84
C ASP A 184 4.16 6.75 7.01
N ARG A 185 4.79 6.73 8.17
CA ARG A 185 5.91 7.62 8.52
C ARG A 185 7.25 6.95 8.37
#